data_e794314f54d02bf72501a12c09e8f6b0
#
_entry.id   e794314f54d02bf72501a12c09e8f6b0
#
_cell.length_a   1.000
_cell.length_b   1.000
_cell.length_c   1.000
_cell.angle_alpha   90.00
_cell.angle_beta   90.00
_cell.angle_gamma   90.00
#
_symmetry.space_group_name_H-M   'P 1'
#
loop_
_entity.id
_entity.type
_entity.pdbx_description
1 polymer ?
#
loop_
_entity_poly.entity_id
_entity_poly.type
_entity_poly.pdbx_seq_one_letter_code
_entity_poly.pdbx_strand_id
1 'polypeptide(L)'
;MKITHISLVLALTGFTIGCSSSDKEVTEVDNGPDKTITAIDAFPALTFTSPVEIKAPLDSSNRMFVVEQAGVIKVFDNNGAVSSSSTFLDIKSKVNAGGELGLLGLAFHPNFKTNGYFYVNYTKSNPLQTVIARYKANPSTGNMADASSETILLTYNQPFTNHKGGSLQFGKDGYLYIAAGDGGSAGDPQNNAQNRKTFLGKILRIDVNATTKGNYGIPADNPFAGNTEGFFEEIYAYGLRNPWKISFDTGSDRFFAADVGQSVKEEINLITKGGNYGWKIKEGKNCYSPSSNCEATGLIEPVFDYGRAEGDVSITGGYVYRGSAIASLAGKYIYGDYASGRIWALELDGNMVKANTLLMKISGSISTFGQDSKGEVYFANYANGKIMKLGVN
;
A
#
# COMPACT_ATOMS: atom_id res chain seq x y z
N MET A 1 -94.41 18.89 18.34
CA MET A 1 -93.81 18.91 19.67
C MET A 1 -92.30 19.11 19.48
N LYS A 2 -91.83 20.37 19.63
CA LYS A 2 -90.41 20.73 19.41
C LYS A 2 -89.74 20.75 20.77
N ILE A 3 -88.63 20.01 20.91
CA ILE A 3 -87.76 20.01 22.08
C ILE A 3 -86.55 20.84 21.75
N THR A 4 -86.33 21.89 22.50
CA THR A 4 -85.23 22.84 22.40
C THR A 4 -84.08 22.36 23.29
N HIS A 5 -82.90 22.17 22.76
CA HIS A 5 -81.70 21.90 23.57
C HIS A 5 -80.96 23.19 23.90
N ILE A 6 -80.73 23.38 25.18
CA ILE A 6 -79.91 24.45 25.75
C ILE A 6 -78.50 23.91 25.88
N SER A 7 -77.52 24.54 25.20
CA SER A 7 -76.12 24.25 25.37
C SER A 7 -75.50 25.13 26.45
N LEU A 8 -74.95 24.53 27.44
CA LEU A 8 -74.17 25.14 28.52
C LEU A 8 -72.69 25.25 28.11
N VAL A 9 -72.19 26.49 28.01
CA VAL A 9 -70.78 26.76 27.73
C VAL A 9 -70.02 26.81 29.07
N LEU A 10 -69.08 25.87 29.26
CA LEU A 10 -68.15 25.86 30.38
C LEU A 10 -66.83 26.44 29.89
N ALA A 11 -66.41 27.59 30.44
CA ALA A 11 -65.08 28.17 30.16
C ALA A 11 -64.04 27.49 31.08
N LEU A 12 -63.11 26.75 30.51
CA LEU A 12 -61.90 26.25 31.19
C LEU A 12 -60.71 27.15 30.87
N THR A 13 -60.20 27.83 31.87
CA THR A 13 -58.92 28.56 31.79
C THR A 13 -57.80 27.53 31.94
N GLY A 14 -57.13 27.23 30.82
CA GLY A 14 -55.94 26.39 30.80
C GLY A 14 -54.66 27.22 31.01
N PHE A 15 -53.96 26.92 32.08
CA PHE A 15 -52.58 27.36 32.29
C PHE A 15 -51.66 26.61 31.30
N THR A 16 -51.03 27.32 30.37
CA THR A 16 -49.99 26.76 29.51
C THR A 16 -48.64 26.91 30.19
N ILE A 17 -48.07 25.79 30.66
CA ILE A 17 -46.65 25.69 31.02
C ILE A 17 -45.86 25.61 29.73
N GLY A 18 -45.14 26.67 29.41
CA GLY A 18 -44.21 26.70 28.25
C GLY A 18 -42.98 25.84 28.57
N CYS A 19 -42.89 24.64 27.96
CA CYS A 19 -41.60 23.96 27.78
C CYS A 19 -40.85 24.61 26.64
N SER A 20 -39.82 25.36 26.99
CA SER A 20 -38.79 25.81 26.03
C SER A 20 -38.00 24.60 25.57
N SER A 21 -38.34 24.03 24.42
CA SER A 21 -37.45 23.14 23.68
C SER A 21 -36.44 24.02 22.97
N SER A 22 -35.19 23.99 23.41
CA SER A 22 -34.08 24.52 22.62
C SER A 22 -33.92 23.63 21.40
N ASP A 23 -34.56 23.98 20.31
CA ASP A 23 -34.22 23.46 19.00
C ASP A 23 -32.80 23.94 18.70
N LYS A 24 -31.84 23.01 18.83
CA LYS A 24 -30.54 23.18 18.21
C LYS A 24 -30.80 23.18 16.71
N GLU A 25 -30.70 24.36 16.11
CA GLU A 25 -30.52 24.48 14.67
C GLU A 25 -29.38 23.54 14.28
N VAL A 26 -29.74 22.46 13.61
CA VAL A 26 -28.77 21.67 12.82
C VAL A 26 -28.44 22.62 11.68
N THR A 27 -27.32 23.32 11.81
CA THR A 27 -26.72 24.00 10.68
C THR A 27 -26.41 22.92 9.67
N GLU A 28 -27.19 22.81 8.60
CA GLU A 28 -26.80 22.13 7.38
C GLU A 28 -25.46 22.74 6.99
N VAL A 29 -24.41 21.93 7.08
CA VAL A 29 -23.12 22.27 6.47
C VAL A 29 -23.43 22.32 4.99
N ASP A 30 -23.44 23.51 4.43
CA ASP A 30 -23.52 23.75 2.99
C ASP A 30 -22.30 23.03 2.36
N ASN A 31 -22.51 21.80 1.98
CA ASN A 31 -21.62 21.07 1.09
C ASN A 31 -21.83 21.74 -0.27
N GLY A 32 -21.02 22.77 -0.55
CA GLY A 32 -21.00 23.41 -1.87
C GLY A 32 -20.97 22.38 -3.00
N PRO A 33 -21.16 22.76 -4.26
CA PRO A 33 -21.41 21.84 -5.37
C PRO A 33 -20.43 20.68 -5.33
N ASP A 34 -20.92 19.44 -5.44
CA ASP A 34 -20.17 18.18 -5.32
C ASP A 34 -18.86 18.26 -6.10
N LYS A 35 -17.77 18.56 -5.42
CA LYS A 35 -16.45 18.63 -6.03
C LYS A 35 -16.05 17.23 -6.45
N THR A 36 -15.99 17.01 -7.75
CA THR A 36 -15.57 15.71 -8.31
C THR A 36 -14.08 15.49 -8.11
N ILE A 37 -13.71 14.36 -7.53
CA ILE A 37 -12.31 13.97 -7.40
C ILE A 37 -11.77 13.54 -8.77
N THR A 38 -10.63 14.10 -9.17
CA THR A 38 -10.03 13.89 -10.48
C THR A 38 -8.54 13.56 -10.36
N ALA A 39 -7.97 13.02 -11.44
CA ALA A 39 -6.53 12.85 -11.59
C ALA A 39 -5.90 14.09 -12.22
N ILE A 40 -4.88 14.65 -11.59
CA ILE A 40 -4.14 15.81 -12.07
C ILE A 40 -2.71 15.37 -12.36
N ASP A 41 -2.14 15.73 -13.52
CA ASP A 41 -0.70 15.55 -13.79
C ASP A 41 0.09 16.38 -12.76
N ALA A 42 0.76 15.69 -11.86
CA ALA A 42 1.43 16.34 -10.72
C ALA A 42 2.69 17.09 -11.15
N PHE A 43 3.35 16.64 -12.21
CA PHE A 43 4.62 17.17 -12.71
C PHE A 43 4.61 17.19 -14.26
N PRO A 44 3.87 18.14 -14.89
CA PRO A 44 3.58 18.10 -16.33
C PRO A 44 4.81 18.04 -17.23
N ALA A 45 5.91 18.65 -16.82
CA ALA A 45 7.15 18.65 -17.59
C ALA A 45 7.98 17.34 -17.46
N LEU A 46 7.62 16.44 -16.51
CA LEU A 46 8.36 15.21 -16.28
C LEU A 46 7.66 14.01 -16.92
N THR A 47 8.48 13.05 -17.39
CA THR A 47 8.04 11.74 -17.85
C THR A 47 9.07 10.70 -17.44
N PHE A 48 8.62 9.55 -16.95
CA PHE A 48 9.45 8.47 -16.42
C PHE A 48 9.26 7.20 -17.24
N THR A 49 10.31 6.36 -17.32
CA THR A 49 10.25 5.11 -18.05
C THR A 49 9.83 3.97 -17.14
N SER A 50 8.65 3.39 -17.39
CA SER A 50 8.12 2.26 -16.60
C SER A 50 8.21 2.51 -15.08
N PRO A 51 7.58 3.57 -14.55
CA PRO A 51 7.64 3.89 -13.12
C PRO A 51 6.89 2.83 -12.29
N VAL A 52 7.53 2.29 -11.24
CA VAL A 52 7.00 1.20 -10.41
C VAL A 52 7.00 1.48 -8.91
N GLU A 53 7.62 2.60 -8.47
CA GLU A 53 7.58 3.05 -7.08
C GLU A 53 7.71 4.57 -7.01
N ILE A 54 6.99 5.20 -6.07
CA ILE A 54 7.06 6.63 -5.74
C ILE A 54 7.32 6.75 -4.26
N LYS A 55 8.37 7.47 -3.86
CA LYS A 55 8.71 7.69 -2.44
C LYS A 55 9.12 9.13 -2.18
N ALA A 56 8.82 9.61 -0.98
CA ALA A 56 9.38 10.82 -0.40
C ALA A 56 10.08 10.45 0.92
N PRO A 57 11.33 10.87 1.15
CA PRO A 57 11.98 10.68 2.42
C PRO A 57 11.40 11.63 3.48
N LEU A 58 11.40 11.21 4.74
CA LEU A 58 10.99 12.04 5.87
C LEU A 58 12.18 12.89 6.38
N ASP A 59 12.86 13.60 5.46
CA ASP A 59 14.07 14.38 5.73
C ASP A 59 13.86 15.90 5.67
N SER A 60 12.63 16.33 5.49
CA SER A 60 12.21 17.73 5.32
C SER A 60 12.69 18.39 4.01
N SER A 61 13.18 17.62 3.05
CA SER A 61 13.72 18.17 1.79
C SER A 61 12.65 18.46 0.74
N ASN A 62 11.41 18.01 0.94
CA ASN A 62 10.30 18.12 -0.01
C ASN A 62 10.65 17.58 -1.42
N ARG A 63 11.40 16.48 -1.49
CA ARG A 63 11.77 15.82 -2.74
C ARG A 63 10.92 14.58 -2.98
N MET A 64 10.75 14.25 -4.26
CA MET A 64 10.13 13.02 -4.72
C MET A 64 11.15 12.14 -5.43
N PHE A 65 10.98 10.84 -5.27
CA PHE A 65 11.79 9.82 -5.93
C PHE A 65 10.89 8.87 -6.68
N VAL A 66 11.25 8.60 -7.93
CA VAL A 66 10.54 7.66 -8.80
C VAL A 66 11.49 6.56 -9.22
N VAL A 67 11.09 5.32 -8.99
CA VAL A 67 11.83 4.13 -9.42
C VAL A 67 11.36 3.75 -10.82
N GLU A 68 12.29 3.72 -11.75
CA GLU A 68 12.13 3.15 -13.09
C GLU A 68 12.53 1.67 -13.06
N GLN A 69 11.65 0.81 -13.53
CA GLN A 69 11.77 -0.65 -13.42
C GLN A 69 13.10 -1.22 -13.90
N ALA A 70 13.72 -0.60 -14.91
CA ALA A 70 14.98 -1.04 -15.49
C ALA A 70 16.20 -0.87 -14.58
N GLY A 71 16.06 -0.23 -13.41
CA GLY A 71 17.17 -0.09 -12.46
C GLY A 71 17.65 1.35 -12.25
N VAL A 72 16.79 2.35 -12.51
CA VAL A 72 17.11 3.76 -12.25
C VAL A 72 16.18 4.33 -11.20
N ILE A 73 16.70 5.17 -10.33
CA ILE A 73 15.90 6.01 -9.44
C ILE A 73 16.13 7.47 -9.84
N LYS A 74 15.03 8.17 -10.10
CA LYS A 74 15.02 9.61 -10.36
C LYS A 74 14.67 10.40 -9.12
N VAL A 75 15.21 11.61 -8.98
CA VAL A 75 14.92 12.55 -7.92
C VAL A 75 14.60 13.92 -8.47
N PHE A 76 13.64 14.62 -7.87
CA PHE A 76 13.21 15.97 -8.24
C PHE A 76 12.47 16.64 -7.06
N ASP A 77 12.32 17.97 -7.13
CA ASP A 77 11.57 18.71 -6.13
C ASP A 77 10.07 18.45 -6.25
N ASN A 78 9.38 18.26 -5.12
CA ASN A 78 7.91 18.12 -5.07
C ASN A 78 7.23 19.47 -5.33
N ASN A 79 7.34 19.94 -6.56
CA ASN A 79 6.78 21.19 -7.05
C ASN A 79 6.25 20.97 -8.47
N GLY A 80 4.97 21.27 -8.70
CA GLY A 80 4.32 21.10 -10.03
C GLY A 80 4.97 21.88 -11.19
N ALA A 81 5.78 22.89 -10.90
CA ALA A 81 6.53 23.66 -11.89
C ALA A 81 7.94 23.09 -12.17
N VAL A 82 8.32 21.97 -11.53
CA VAL A 82 9.63 21.34 -11.78
C VAL A 82 9.74 20.93 -13.26
N SER A 83 10.87 21.27 -13.88
CA SER A 83 11.09 21.05 -15.32
C SER A 83 12.06 19.93 -15.65
N SER A 84 12.78 19.41 -14.65
CA SER A 84 13.76 18.33 -14.83
C SER A 84 13.88 17.45 -13.62
N SER A 85 14.30 16.21 -13.81
CA SER A 85 14.69 15.27 -12.76
C SER A 85 16.15 14.88 -12.92
N SER A 86 16.81 14.54 -11.82
CA SER A 86 18.18 14.01 -11.82
C SER A 86 18.17 12.50 -11.57
N THR A 87 19.22 11.82 -12.02
CA THR A 87 19.44 10.41 -11.67
C THR A 87 20.00 10.35 -10.25
N PHE A 88 19.23 9.71 -9.34
CA PHE A 88 19.66 9.46 -7.97
C PHE A 88 20.53 8.20 -7.86
N LEU A 89 20.08 7.11 -8.47
CA LEU A 89 20.81 5.83 -8.54
C LEU A 89 20.66 5.23 -9.94
N ASP A 90 21.73 4.68 -10.51
CA ASP A 90 21.69 3.84 -11.72
C ASP A 90 22.39 2.51 -11.43
N ILE A 91 21.60 1.43 -11.41
CA ILE A 91 22.08 0.05 -11.23
C ILE A 91 21.56 -0.87 -12.35
N LYS A 92 21.25 -0.33 -13.52
CA LYS A 92 20.75 -1.11 -14.68
C LYS A 92 21.60 -2.33 -14.99
N SER A 93 22.91 -2.23 -14.82
CA SER A 93 23.85 -3.35 -15.09
C SER A 93 23.68 -4.55 -14.14
N LYS A 94 22.98 -4.36 -13.00
CA LYS A 94 22.73 -5.42 -12.01
C LYS A 94 21.32 -5.98 -12.11
N VAL A 95 20.39 -5.22 -12.67
CA VAL A 95 18.95 -5.50 -12.66
C VAL A 95 18.55 -6.33 -13.87
N ASN A 96 17.81 -7.41 -13.62
CA ASN A 96 17.05 -8.12 -14.63
C ASN A 96 15.62 -7.58 -14.62
N ALA A 97 15.19 -6.89 -15.67
CA ALA A 97 13.91 -6.22 -15.75
C ALA A 97 13.02 -6.77 -16.87
N GLY A 98 11.70 -6.69 -16.66
CA GLY A 98 10.65 -7.08 -17.61
C GLY A 98 9.56 -7.92 -16.95
N GLY A 99 8.31 -7.73 -17.36
CA GLY A 99 7.16 -8.30 -16.65
C GLY A 99 7.13 -7.81 -15.20
N GLU A 100 7.20 -8.73 -14.24
CA GLU A 100 7.29 -8.40 -12.81
C GLU A 100 8.74 -8.35 -12.28
N LEU A 101 9.75 -8.53 -13.14
CA LEU A 101 11.15 -8.40 -12.77
C LEU A 101 11.60 -6.94 -12.87
N GLY A 102 12.57 -6.54 -12.04
CA GLY A 102 13.14 -5.20 -12.10
C GLY A 102 13.65 -4.67 -10.78
N LEU A 103 13.89 -3.38 -10.74
CA LEU A 103 14.02 -2.60 -9.51
C LEU A 103 12.59 -2.25 -9.06
N LEU A 104 12.11 -2.86 -7.97
CA LEU A 104 10.69 -2.90 -7.62
C LEU A 104 10.34 -2.13 -6.34
N GLY A 105 11.33 -1.88 -5.48
CA GLY A 105 11.07 -1.22 -4.19
C GLY A 105 12.20 -0.29 -3.78
N LEU A 106 11.80 0.76 -3.05
CA LEU A 106 12.66 1.76 -2.45
C LEU A 106 12.13 2.09 -1.05
N ALA A 107 13.01 2.13 -0.05
CA ALA A 107 12.71 2.66 1.28
C ALA A 107 13.88 3.48 1.80
N PHE A 108 13.60 4.66 2.33
CA PHE A 108 14.61 5.48 3.01
C PHE A 108 14.69 5.08 4.47
N HIS A 109 15.91 5.00 5.00
CA HIS A 109 16.12 4.79 6.44
C HIS A 109 15.42 5.91 7.24
N PRO A 110 14.80 5.64 8.41
CA PRO A 110 14.16 6.69 9.22
C PRO A 110 15.10 7.88 9.50
N ASN A 111 16.40 7.62 9.63
CA ASN A 111 17.43 8.63 9.82
C ASN A 111 18.18 8.98 8.51
N PHE A 112 17.53 8.88 7.34
CA PHE A 112 18.16 9.14 6.04
C PHE A 112 18.87 10.50 5.98
N LYS A 113 18.26 11.52 6.55
CA LYS A 113 18.83 12.87 6.63
C LYS A 113 20.26 12.91 7.20
N THR A 114 20.59 12.01 8.11
CA THR A 114 21.88 11.99 8.81
C THR A 114 22.82 10.89 8.32
N ASN A 115 22.29 9.71 7.98
CA ASN A 115 23.11 8.56 7.60
C ASN A 115 23.20 8.31 6.10
N GLY A 116 22.27 8.88 5.30
CA GLY A 116 22.19 8.73 3.86
C GLY A 116 21.80 7.31 3.40
N TYR A 117 21.38 6.42 4.30
CA TYR A 117 21.04 5.04 3.93
C TYR A 117 19.64 4.94 3.34
N PHE A 118 19.55 4.14 2.26
CA PHE A 118 18.30 3.73 1.67
C PHE A 118 18.42 2.28 1.19
N TYR A 119 17.27 1.65 0.95
CA TYR A 119 17.17 0.23 0.66
C TYR A 119 16.39 0.03 -0.63
N VAL A 120 16.83 -0.96 -1.40
CA VAL A 120 16.19 -1.32 -2.66
C VAL A 120 15.91 -2.81 -2.70
N ASN A 121 14.84 -3.16 -3.43
CA ASN A 121 14.51 -4.53 -3.80
C ASN A 121 14.61 -4.63 -5.32
N TYR A 122 15.46 -5.52 -5.81
CA TYR A 122 15.58 -5.75 -7.24
C TYR A 122 15.78 -7.22 -7.57
N THR A 123 15.50 -7.58 -8.82
CA THR A 123 15.78 -8.91 -9.36
C THR A 123 17.05 -8.92 -10.20
N LYS A 124 17.85 -9.99 -10.07
CA LYS A 124 19.03 -10.25 -10.91
C LYS A 124 18.92 -11.60 -11.62
N SER A 125 19.72 -11.81 -12.66
CA SER A 125 19.83 -13.07 -13.39
C SER A 125 21.03 -13.90 -12.90
N ASN A 126 21.07 -15.19 -13.30
CA ASN A 126 22.20 -16.10 -13.20
C ASN A 126 22.75 -16.29 -11.78
N PRO A 127 22.02 -16.87 -10.85
CA PRO A 127 20.63 -17.34 -10.96
C PRO A 127 19.59 -16.22 -10.83
N LEU A 128 18.32 -16.49 -11.20
CA LEU A 128 17.23 -15.55 -10.96
C LEU A 128 16.98 -15.46 -9.45
N GLN A 129 17.22 -14.28 -8.89
CA GLN A 129 17.13 -14.01 -7.45
C GLN A 129 16.51 -12.63 -7.21
N THR A 130 15.82 -12.50 -6.10
CA THR A 130 15.55 -11.20 -5.48
C THR A 130 16.74 -10.82 -4.59
N VAL A 131 17.09 -9.55 -4.62
CA VAL A 131 18.14 -8.93 -3.80
C VAL A 131 17.55 -7.78 -3.02
N ILE A 132 17.75 -7.79 -1.70
CA ILE A 132 17.53 -6.65 -0.83
C ILE A 132 18.87 -6.06 -0.48
N ALA A 133 19.11 -4.81 -0.88
CA ALA A 133 20.38 -4.16 -0.68
C ALA A 133 20.22 -2.76 -0.07
N ARG A 134 21.20 -2.38 0.74
CA ARG A 134 21.40 -1.03 1.25
C ARG A 134 22.38 -0.30 0.37
N TYR A 135 22.09 0.95 0.06
CA TYR A 135 22.99 1.91 -0.57
C TYR A 135 23.14 3.15 0.29
N LYS A 136 24.09 4.01 -0.08
CA LYS A 136 24.35 5.26 0.61
C LYS A 136 24.30 6.44 -0.37
N ALA A 137 23.54 7.46 -0.01
CA ALA A 137 23.55 8.77 -0.66
C ALA A 137 24.45 9.73 0.12
N ASN A 138 24.87 10.80 -0.54
CA ASN A 138 25.53 11.90 0.16
C ASN A 138 24.51 12.56 1.11
N PRO A 139 24.69 12.52 2.44
CA PRO A 139 23.71 13.07 3.39
C PRO A 139 23.49 14.57 3.24
N SER A 140 24.51 15.30 2.77
CA SER A 140 24.46 16.78 2.66
C SER A 140 23.58 17.23 1.49
N THR A 141 23.55 16.50 0.38
CA THR A 141 22.75 16.85 -0.80
C THR A 141 21.56 15.91 -0.99
N GLY A 142 21.72 14.62 -0.67
CA GLY A 142 20.72 13.59 -0.85
C GLY A 142 20.20 13.40 -2.29
N ASN A 143 20.88 14.00 -3.29
CA ASN A 143 20.45 14.03 -4.69
C ASN A 143 21.17 13.02 -5.57
N MET A 144 22.19 12.37 -5.04
CA MET A 144 22.94 11.34 -5.76
C MET A 144 23.42 10.26 -4.79
N ALA A 145 23.22 9.03 -5.14
CA ALA A 145 23.69 7.87 -4.41
C ALA A 145 25.00 7.36 -5.00
N ASP A 146 25.83 6.75 -4.17
CA ASP A 146 27.00 6.01 -4.58
C ASP A 146 26.58 4.57 -4.98
N ALA A 147 26.58 4.26 -6.28
CA ALA A 147 26.25 2.94 -6.79
C ALA A 147 27.26 1.85 -6.37
N SER A 148 28.47 2.24 -5.96
CA SER A 148 29.50 1.32 -5.44
C SER A 148 29.29 0.97 -3.95
N SER A 149 28.44 1.68 -3.23
CA SER A 149 28.18 1.52 -1.79
C SER A 149 27.26 0.34 -1.45
N GLU A 150 26.92 -0.51 -2.43
CA GLU A 150 26.01 -1.63 -2.22
C GLU A 150 26.45 -2.52 -1.07
N THR A 151 25.51 -2.74 -0.15
CA THR A 151 25.61 -3.75 0.89
C THR A 151 24.42 -4.68 0.77
N ILE A 152 24.63 -5.91 0.31
CA ILE A 152 23.57 -6.91 0.21
C ILE A 152 23.17 -7.36 1.62
N LEU A 153 21.89 -7.27 1.95
CA LEU A 153 21.30 -7.72 3.21
C LEU A 153 20.80 -9.16 3.04
N LEU A 154 19.94 -9.38 2.04
CA LEU A 154 19.22 -10.63 1.83
C LEU A 154 19.16 -10.96 0.34
N THR A 155 19.34 -12.25 -0.01
CA THR A 155 19.06 -12.78 -1.35
C THR A 155 18.28 -14.07 -1.25
N TYR A 156 17.37 -14.30 -2.19
CA TYR A 156 16.67 -15.58 -2.31
C TYR A 156 16.32 -15.90 -3.76
N ASN A 157 16.32 -17.20 -4.06
CA ASN A 157 16.02 -17.70 -5.40
C ASN A 157 14.57 -17.48 -5.77
N GLN A 158 14.35 -17.18 -7.04
CA GLN A 158 13.04 -17.04 -7.63
C GLN A 158 12.80 -18.17 -8.63
N PRO A 159 11.79 -19.03 -8.41
CA PRO A 159 11.57 -20.18 -9.30
C PRO A 159 10.98 -19.76 -10.66
N PHE A 160 10.21 -18.65 -10.71
CA PHE A 160 9.55 -18.14 -11.91
C PHE A 160 9.76 -16.64 -12.06
N THR A 161 9.33 -16.06 -13.18
CA THR A 161 9.54 -14.64 -13.51
C THR A 161 8.44 -13.70 -13.00
N ASN A 162 7.35 -14.23 -12.44
CA ASN A 162 6.22 -13.48 -11.89
C ASN A 162 6.10 -13.64 -10.36
N HIS A 163 5.17 -12.92 -9.73
CA HIS A 163 4.90 -12.85 -8.30
C HIS A 163 6.14 -12.48 -7.48
N LYS A 164 6.67 -11.29 -7.75
CA LYS A 164 7.86 -10.80 -7.04
C LYS A 164 7.54 -10.02 -5.77
N GLY A 165 6.34 -9.45 -5.66
CA GLY A 165 6.07 -8.43 -4.65
C GLY A 165 6.99 -7.24 -4.84
N GLY A 166 7.93 -7.04 -3.92
CA GLY A 166 9.04 -6.09 -4.09
C GLY A 166 8.94 -4.84 -3.24
N SER A 167 7.77 -4.51 -2.71
CA SER A 167 7.56 -3.32 -1.89
C SER A 167 8.36 -3.36 -0.59
N LEU A 168 8.94 -2.21 -0.22
CA LEU A 168 9.72 -1.99 1.00
C LEU A 168 9.10 -0.86 1.82
N GLN A 169 9.00 -1.05 3.15
CA GLN A 169 8.51 -0.03 4.09
C GLN A 169 9.23 -0.14 5.43
N PHE A 170 9.54 1.01 6.04
CA PHE A 170 9.88 1.04 7.46
C PHE A 170 8.62 1.17 8.31
N GLY A 171 8.52 0.33 9.35
CA GLY A 171 7.51 0.48 10.38
C GLY A 171 7.85 1.61 11.38
N LYS A 172 6.87 1.99 12.20
CA LYS A 172 7.09 2.93 13.33
C LYS A 172 8.10 2.38 14.35
N ASP A 173 8.29 1.05 14.36
CA ASP A 173 9.28 0.34 15.18
C ASP A 173 10.72 0.44 14.67
N GLY A 174 10.92 1.08 13.50
CA GLY A 174 12.22 1.30 12.89
C GLY A 174 12.78 0.10 12.12
N TYR A 175 12.04 -1.01 12.01
CA TYR A 175 12.44 -2.18 11.23
C TYR A 175 11.99 -2.09 9.78
N LEU A 176 12.72 -2.78 8.90
CA LEU A 176 12.40 -2.85 7.49
C LEU A 176 11.47 -4.05 7.21
N TYR A 177 10.33 -3.76 6.60
CA TYR A 177 9.36 -4.74 6.11
C TYR A 177 9.50 -4.91 4.61
N ILE A 178 9.46 -6.18 4.16
CA ILE A 178 9.73 -6.57 2.79
C ILE A 178 8.59 -7.47 2.31
N ALA A 179 7.93 -7.08 1.23
CA ALA A 179 6.92 -7.90 0.58
C ALA A 179 7.57 -8.87 -0.42
N ALA A 180 7.31 -10.16 -0.28
CA ALA A 180 7.81 -11.22 -1.15
C ALA A 180 6.64 -12.08 -1.65
N GLY A 181 6.49 -12.17 -2.96
CA GLY A 181 5.49 -13.06 -3.58
C GLY A 181 5.84 -14.54 -3.43
N ASP A 182 4.91 -15.43 -3.76
CA ASP A 182 5.05 -16.89 -3.64
C ASP A 182 6.08 -17.50 -4.61
N GLY A 183 6.68 -16.68 -5.47
CA GLY A 183 7.70 -17.05 -6.44
C GLY A 183 7.16 -17.27 -7.84
N GLY A 184 5.85 -17.34 -8.02
CA GLY A 184 5.21 -17.34 -9.33
C GLY A 184 4.57 -18.65 -9.76
N SER A 185 4.14 -18.69 -11.02
CA SER A 185 3.29 -19.71 -11.63
C SER A 185 1.86 -19.73 -11.07
N ALA A 186 0.98 -20.53 -11.67
CA ALA A 186 -0.41 -20.64 -11.23
C ALA A 186 -0.53 -21.57 -10.01
N GLY A 187 -1.28 -21.12 -8.99
CA GLY A 187 -1.66 -21.96 -7.86
C GLY A 187 -0.53 -22.35 -6.92
N ASP A 188 0.56 -21.59 -6.86
CA ASP A 188 1.71 -21.86 -5.98
C ASP A 188 2.12 -23.34 -5.99
N PRO A 189 2.68 -23.85 -7.10
CA PRO A 189 2.91 -25.29 -7.28
C PRO A 189 3.90 -25.87 -6.25
N GLN A 190 4.74 -25.03 -5.64
CA GLN A 190 5.73 -25.43 -4.63
C GLN A 190 5.23 -25.25 -3.21
N ASN A 191 3.98 -24.76 -3.02
CA ASN A 191 3.40 -24.44 -1.71
C ASN A 191 4.26 -23.49 -0.87
N ASN A 192 4.87 -22.53 -1.54
CA ASN A 192 5.78 -21.57 -0.91
C ASN A 192 5.07 -20.68 0.10
N ALA A 193 3.85 -20.22 -0.20
CA ALA A 193 3.12 -19.30 0.66
C ALA A 193 2.90 -19.87 2.08
N GLN A 194 2.58 -21.15 2.21
CA GLN A 194 2.38 -21.83 3.49
C GLN A 194 3.70 -22.38 4.10
N ASN A 195 4.77 -22.50 3.32
CA ASN A 195 6.03 -23.04 3.79
C ASN A 195 6.87 -21.97 4.53
N ARG A 196 7.00 -22.08 5.84
CA ARG A 196 7.79 -21.15 6.67
C ARG A 196 9.31 -21.36 6.60
N LYS A 197 9.80 -22.28 5.75
CA LYS A 197 11.23 -22.53 5.47
C LYS A 197 11.66 -21.89 4.13
N THR A 198 10.91 -20.92 3.63
CA THR A 198 11.25 -20.09 2.47
C THR A 198 10.81 -18.65 2.72
N PHE A 199 11.45 -17.69 2.03
CA PHE A 199 11.03 -16.28 2.07
C PHE A 199 9.86 -15.96 1.14
N LEU A 200 9.46 -16.89 0.28
CA LEU A 200 8.43 -16.70 -0.74
C LEU A 200 7.02 -16.74 -0.14
N GLY A 201 6.14 -15.82 -0.59
CA GLY A 201 4.76 -15.68 -0.10
C GLY A 201 4.66 -15.09 1.32
N LYS A 202 5.49 -14.07 1.62
CA LYS A 202 5.71 -13.54 2.97
C LYS A 202 5.72 -12.02 3.02
N ILE A 203 5.45 -11.51 4.21
CA ILE A 203 6.02 -10.23 4.67
C ILE A 203 7.18 -10.60 5.60
N LEU A 204 8.38 -10.12 5.27
CA LEU A 204 9.56 -10.28 6.11
C LEU A 204 9.78 -9.00 6.93
N ARG A 205 10.42 -9.12 8.10
CA ARG A 205 10.80 -8.01 8.98
C ARG A 205 12.19 -8.21 9.51
N ILE A 206 13.09 -7.24 9.25
CA ILE A 206 14.49 -7.31 9.63
C ILE A 206 14.96 -6.02 10.31
N ASP A 207 15.97 -6.14 11.17
CA ASP A 207 16.67 -5.00 11.78
C ASP A 207 17.91 -4.66 10.95
N VAL A 208 17.85 -3.54 10.25
CA VAL A 208 18.94 -3.05 9.37
C VAL A 208 20.08 -2.39 10.14
N ASN A 209 19.94 -2.18 11.46
CA ASN A 209 20.96 -1.61 12.34
C ASN A 209 21.77 -2.67 13.10
N ALA A 210 21.34 -3.94 13.04
CA ALA A 210 22.03 -5.07 13.65
C ALA A 210 22.81 -5.89 12.61
N THR A 211 23.69 -6.77 13.07
CA THR A 211 24.56 -7.59 12.21
C THR A 211 24.59 -9.07 12.60
N THR A 212 23.62 -9.53 13.38
CA THR A 212 23.57 -10.90 13.90
C THR A 212 23.32 -11.97 12.81
N LYS A 213 22.84 -11.55 11.65
CA LYS A 213 22.66 -12.37 10.43
C LYS A 213 23.53 -11.85 9.27
N GLY A 214 24.74 -11.34 9.55
CA GLY A 214 25.62 -10.71 8.57
C GLY A 214 25.39 -9.20 8.49
N ASN A 215 24.67 -8.70 7.50
CA ASN A 215 24.43 -7.26 7.30
C ASN A 215 23.07 -6.76 7.85
N TYR A 216 22.35 -7.60 8.59
CA TYR A 216 21.10 -7.27 9.28
C TYR A 216 20.94 -8.14 10.53
N GLY A 217 19.91 -7.94 11.33
CA GLY A 217 19.52 -8.76 12.46
C GLY A 217 18.05 -9.12 12.44
N ILE A 218 17.68 -9.99 13.39
CA ILE A 218 16.29 -10.40 13.61
C ILE A 218 15.73 -9.61 14.80
N PRO A 219 14.61 -8.88 14.63
CA PRO A 219 13.89 -8.31 15.77
C PRO A 219 13.51 -9.42 16.77
N ALA A 220 13.81 -9.21 18.04
CA ALA A 220 13.61 -10.24 19.08
C ALA A 220 12.13 -10.66 19.25
N ASP A 221 11.22 -9.81 18.83
CA ASP A 221 9.77 -10.04 18.87
C ASP A 221 9.20 -10.54 17.55
N ASN A 222 10.02 -10.93 16.56
CA ASN A 222 9.52 -11.60 15.37
C ASN A 222 8.82 -12.92 15.75
N PRO A 223 7.72 -13.27 15.06
CA PRO A 223 6.88 -14.42 15.49
C PRO A 223 7.62 -15.76 15.51
N PHE A 224 8.68 -15.88 14.73
CA PHE A 224 9.49 -17.12 14.63
C PHE A 224 10.93 -16.94 15.13
N ALA A 225 11.24 -15.85 15.85
CA ALA A 225 12.55 -15.64 16.43
C ALA A 225 12.88 -16.75 17.45
N GLY A 226 14.07 -17.36 17.34
CA GLY A 226 14.54 -18.42 18.23
C GLY A 226 13.78 -19.75 18.11
N ASN A 227 13.04 -19.98 17.02
CA ASN A 227 12.29 -21.23 16.83
C ASN A 227 13.24 -22.42 16.59
N THR A 228 12.76 -23.63 16.97
CA THR A 228 13.48 -24.90 16.80
C THR A 228 13.00 -25.71 15.60
N GLU A 229 11.95 -25.27 14.90
CA GLU A 229 11.36 -25.97 13.76
C GLU A 229 12.08 -25.68 12.44
N GLY A 230 13.06 -24.77 12.44
CA GLY A 230 13.82 -24.34 11.28
C GLY A 230 13.03 -23.40 10.36
N PHE A 231 12.05 -22.69 10.90
CA PHE A 231 11.36 -21.61 10.21
C PHE A 231 12.28 -20.40 10.09
N PHE A 232 12.16 -19.64 9.02
CA PHE A 232 12.92 -18.41 8.86
C PHE A 232 12.45 -17.35 9.85
N GLU A 233 13.38 -16.84 10.63
CA GLU A 233 13.13 -15.91 11.72
C GLU A 233 12.73 -14.50 11.21
N GLU A 234 13.03 -14.20 9.95
CA GLU A 234 12.67 -12.97 9.25
C GLU A 234 11.17 -12.85 8.98
N ILE A 235 10.43 -13.96 8.99
CA ILE A 235 9.01 -13.99 8.65
C ILE A 235 8.20 -13.20 9.70
N TYR A 236 7.47 -12.18 9.23
CA TYR A 236 6.52 -11.43 10.02
C TYR A 236 5.08 -11.93 9.81
N ALA A 237 4.71 -12.23 8.55
CA ALA A 237 3.44 -12.80 8.13
C ALA A 237 3.64 -13.70 6.91
N TYR A 238 2.69 -14.61 6.65
CA TYR A 238 2.82 -15.58 5.56
C TYR A 238 1.46 -15.94 4.94
N GLY A 239 1.48 -16.78 3.90
CA GLY A 239 0.26 -17.16 3.21
C GLY A 239 -0.25 -16.09 2.25
N LEU A 240 0.67 -15.33 1.64
CA LEU A 240 0.39 -14.31 0.63
C LEU A 240 0.80 -14.81 -0.76
N ARG A 241 0.14 -14.31 -1.80
CA ARG A 241 0.41 -14.70 -3.19
C ARG A 241 1.42 -13.78 -3.88
N ASN A 242 1.06 -12.53 -4.05
CA ASN A 242 1.87 -11.51 -4.69
C ASN A 242 1.56 -10.13 -4.07
N PRO A 243 1.97 -9.90 -2.82
CA PRO A 243 1.73 -8.64 -2.12
C PRO A 243 2.52 -7.53 -2.82
N TRP A 244 1.87 -6.87 -3.80
CA TRP A 244 2.51 -5.92 -4.69
C TRP A 244 2.92 -4.64 -3.98
N LYS A 245 2.02 -4.05 -3.19
CA LYS A 245 2.33 -2.88 -2.35
C LYS A 245 1.91 -3.10 -0.91
N ILE A 246 2.78 -2.65 -0.01
CA ILE A 246 2.52 -2.59 1.42
C ILE A 246 2.64 -1.13 1.89
N SER A 247 1.82 -0.73 2.86
CA SER A 247 1.89 0.61 3.42
C SER A 247 1.44 0.64 4.88
N PHE A 248 2.16 1.40 5.70
CA PHE A 248 1.70 1.74 7.04
C PHE A 248 0.85 3.01 7.00
N ASP A 249 -0.24 3.01 7.74
CA ASP A 249 -0.99 4.23 8.01
C ASP A 249 -0.27 5.06 9.08
N THR A 250 0.14 6.27 8.73
CA THR A 250 0.86 7.16 9.67
C THR A 250 -0.03 7.65 10.82
N GLY A 251 -1.35 7.64 10.65
CA GLY A 251 -2.33 8.09 11.64
C GLY A 251 -2.89 6.98 12.53
N SER A 252 -2.58 5.71 12.25
CA SER A 252 -2.99 4.55 13.04
C SER A 252 -1.89 3.48 13.03
N ASP A 253 -2.14 2.33 13.65
CA ASP A 253 -1.21 1.19 13.63
C ASP A 253 -1.54 0.17 12.53
N ARG A 254 -2.39 0.55 11.55
CA ARG A 254 -2.79 -0.33 10.47
C ARG A 254 -1.64 -0.51 9.47
N PHE A 255 -1.40 -1.75 9.13
CA PHE A 255 -0.45 -2.14 8.10
C PHE A 255 -1.20 -2.86 6.97
N PHE A 256 -1.26 -2.23 5.81
CA PHE A 256 -1.98 -2.73 4.64
C PHE A 256 -1.05 -3.50 3.71
N ALA A 257 -1.57 -4.57 3.12
CA ALA A 257 -0.99 -5.23 1.96
C ALA A 257 -2.07 -5.45 0.90
N ALA A 258 -1.78 -5.04 -0.32
CA ALA A 258 -2.59 -5.36 -1.50
C ALA A 258 -1.99 -6.60 -2.14
N ASP A 259 -2.72 -7.69 -2.15
CA ASP A 259 -2.28 -9.00 -2.62
C ASP A 259 -3.00 -9.39 -3.91
N VAL A 260 -2.24 -9.55 -4.98
CA VAL A 260 -2.79 -9.89 -6.31
C VAL A 260 -3.26 -11.33 -6.33
N GLY A 261 -4.53 -11.52 -6.64
CA GLY A 261 -5.17 -12.82 -6.67
C GLY A 261 -4.87 -13.65 -7.92
N GLN A 262 -5.35 -14.90 -7.93
CA GLN A 262 -5.08 -15.86 -9.02
C GLN A 262 -6.05 -15.71 -10.19
N SER A 263 -7.35 -15.82 -9.92
CA SER A 263 -8.35 -15.92 -10.98
C SER A 263 -9.69 -15.26 -10.66
N VAL A 264 -10.03 -15.08 -9.39
CA VAL A 264 -11.39 -14.74 -8.94
C VAL A 264 -11.42 -13.47 -8.10
N LYS A 265 -10.43 -13.27 -7.22
CA LYS A 265 -10.42 -12.21 -6.22
C LYS A 265 -9.09 -11.46 -6.17
N GLU A 266 -9.19 -10.16 -5.95
CA GLU A 266 -8.10 -9.28 -5.53
C GLU A 266 -8.32 -8.91 -4.06
N GLU A 267 -7.25 -8.72 -3.25
CA GLU A 267 -7.35 -8.63 -1.79
C GLU A 267 -6.67 -7.41 -1.21
N ILE A 268 -7.29 -6.86 -0.16
CA ILE A 268 -6.65 -5.91 0.76
C ILE A 268 -6.61 -6.55 2.14
N ASN A 269 -5.41 -6.73 2.64
CA ASN A 269 -5.14 -7.36 3.93
C ASN A 269 -4.68 -6.33 4.97
N LEU A 270 -5.13 -6.47 6.22
CA LEU A 270 -4.54 -5.83 7.39
C LEU A 270 -3.53 -6.79 8.00
N ILE A 271 -2.24 -6.48 7.84
CA ILE A 271 -1.17 -7.37 8.24
C ILE A 271 -0.91 -7.32 9.74
N THR A 272 -0.92 -8.49 10.37
CA THR A 272 -0.63 -8.69 11.78
C THR A 272 0.56 -9.63 11.96
N LYS A 273 1.24 -9.50 13.09
CA LYS A 273 2.38 -10.33 13.45
C LYS A 273 1.98 -11.79 13.58
N GLY A 274 2.66 -12.69 12.86
CA GLY A 274 2.39 -14.12 12.85
C GLY A 274 1.20 -14.57 11.99
N GLY A 275 0.52 -13.61 11.31
CA GLY A 275 -0.69 -13.88 10.55
C GLY A 275 -0.46 -14.80 9.35
N ASN A 276 -1.41 -15.72 9.12
CA ASN A 276 -1.51 -16.57 7.92
C ASN A 276 -2.69 -16.08 7.07
N TYR A 277 -2.41 -15.57 5.86
CA TYR A 277 -3.40 -14.97 4.95
C TYR A 277 -4.01 -15.97 3.95
N GLY A 278 -3.68 -17.25 4.11
CA GLY A 278 -4.43 -18.36 3.54
C GLY A 278 -4.08 -18.79 2.13
N TRP A 279 -3.30 -18.05 1.35
CA TRP A 279 -2.87 -18.52 0.03
C TRP A 279 -1.98 -19.77 0.17
N LYS A 280 -2.18 -20.88 -0.58
CA LYS A 280 -3.18 -21.11 -1.63
C LYS A 280 -4.42 -21.90 -1.15
N ILE A 281 -4.69 -21.95 0.12
CA ILE A 281 -5.90 -22.60 0.64
C ILE A 281 -7.12 -21.77 0.23
N LYS A 282 -7.00 -20.44 0.32
CA LYS A 282 -8.01 -19.46 -0.06
C LYS A 282 -7.50 -18.48 -1.12
N GLU A 283 -8.43 -17.90 -1.89
CA GLU A 283 -8.28 -16.73 -2.72
C GLU A 283 -9.40 -15.76 -2.34
N GLY A 284 -9.05 -14.62 -1.73
CA GLY A 284 -10.02 -13.80 -1.02
C GLY A 284 -10.67 -14.59 0.12
N LYS A 285 -11.97 -14.44 0.24
CA LYS A 285 -12.79 -15.20 1.20
C LYS A 285 -13.21 -16.58 0.67
N ASN A 286 -12.88 -16.91 -0.57
CA ASN A 286 -13.27 -18.17 -1.23
C ASN A 286 -12.22 -19.26 -0.98
N CYS A 287 -12.66 -20.52 -0.93
CA CYS A 287 -11.76 -21.67 -1.04
C CYS A 287 -11.14 -21.72 -2.43
N TYR A 288 -9.82 -21.98 -2.51
CA TYR A 288 -9.11 -22.15 -3.77
C TYR A 288 -8.60 -23.58 -3.94
N SER A 289 -7.82 -24.10 -3.01
CA SER A 289 -7.31 -25.48 -3.08
C SER A 289 -7.34 -26.15 -1.69
N PRO A 290 -8.35 -26.99 -1.43
CA PRO A 290 -9.44 -27.44 -2.33
C PRO A 290 -10.44 -26.31 -2.66
N SER A 291 -11.20 -26.48 -3.74
CA SER A 291 -12.17 -25.47 -4.22
C SER A 291 -13.43 -25.34 -3.35
N SER A 292 -13.62 -26.23 -2.40
CA SER A 292 -14.72 -26.21 -1.42
C SER A 292 -14.29 -26.89 -0.12
N ASN A 293 -14.98 -26.55 0.98
CA ASN A 293 -14.72 -27.11 2.32
C ASN A 293 -13.25 -27.04 2.73
N CYS A 294 -12.58 -25.94 2.38
CA CYS A 294 -11.17 -25.73 2.74
C CYS A 294 -11.04 -25.51 4.26
N GLU A 295 -9.94 -26.03 4.85
CA GLU A 295 -9.61 -25.76 6.24
C GLU A 295 -9.22 -24.28 6.40
N ALA A 296 -9.98 -23.56 7.21
CA ALA A 296 -9.80 -22.12 7.42
C ALA A 296 -9.35 -21.77 8.85
N THR A 297 -9.17 -22.76 9.71
CA THR A 297 -8.76 -22.54 11.11
C THR A 297 -7.41 -21.83 11.17
N GLY A 298 -7.36 -20.69 11.85
CA GLY A 298 -6.14 -19.89 12.00
C GLY A 298 -5.75 -19.06 10.77
N LEU A 299 -6.56 -19.08 9.70
CA LEU A 299 -6.38 -18.18 8.56
C LEU A 299 -7.03 -16.82 8.85
N ILE A 300 -6.37 -15.75 8.38
CA ILE A 300 -6.88 -14.38 8.46
C ILE A 300 -7.50 -14.03 7.11
N GLU A 301 -8.77 -13.66 7.10
CA GLU A 301 -9.45 -13.19 5.91
C GLU A 301 -9.05 -11.76 5.56
N PRO A 302 -9.04 -11.40 4.25
CA PRO A 302 -8.81 -10.03 3.84
C PRO A 302 -9.89 -9.10 4.43
N VAL A 303 -9.48 -7.88 4.77
CA VAL A 303 -10.44 -6.84 5.20
C VAL A 303 -11.40 -6.50 4.08
N PHE A 304 -10.92 -6.54 2.84
CA PHE A 304 -11.74 -6.33 1.65
C PHE A 304 -11.23 -7.21 0.49
N ASP A 305 -12.15 -7.78 -0.26
CA ASP A 305 -11.86 -8.43 -1.54
C ASP A 305 -12.84 -7.97 -2.63
N TYR A 306 -12.40 -7.97 -3.88
CA TYR A 306 -13.26 -7.66 -5.02
C TYR A 306 -13.07 -8.67 -6.16
N GLY A 307 -14.13 -8.81 -6.97
CA GLY A 307 -14.12 -9.70 -8.13
C GLY A 307 -13.55 -9.03 -9.37
N ARG A 308 -13.39 -9.81 -10.45
CA ARG A 308 -12.76 -9.40 -11.70
C ARG A 308 -13.72 -8.85 -12.75
N ALA A 309 -14.93 -8.47 -12.35
CA ALA A 309 -15.83 -7.72 -13.20
C ALA A 309 -15.18 -6.40 -13.64
N GLU A 310 -15.60 -5.83 -14.75
CA GLU A 310 -15.14 -4.52 -15.22
C GLU A 310 -13.64 -4.46 -15.62
N GLY A 311 -12.96 -5.61 -15.71
CA GLY A 311 -11.53 -5.68 -16.05
C GLY A 311 -10.58 -5.49 -14.87
N ASP A 312 -11.08 -5.56 -13.64
CA ASP A 312 -10.29 -5.49 -12.41
C ASP A 312 -9.60 -6.83 -12.18
N VAL A 313 -8.31 -6.95 -12.46
CA VAL A 313 -7.60 -8.25 -12.43
C VAL A 313 -6.22 -8.20 -11.76
N SER A 314 -5.82 -7.03 -11.24
CA SER A 314 -4.51 -6.88 -10.60
C SER A 314 -4.50 -5.66 -9.69
N ILE A 315 -4.77 -5.88 -8.42
CA ILE A 315 -4.69 -4.81 -7.42
C ILE A 315 -3.26 -4.25 -7.33
N THR A 316 -3.14 -2.93 -7.35
CA THR A 316 -1.84 -2.26 -7.15
C THR A 316 -1.58 -2.00 -5.67
N GLY A 317 -2.60 -1.64 -4.92
CA GLY A 317 -2.48 -1.19 -3.54
C GLY A 317 -2.50 0.33 -3.43
N GLY A 318 -2.03 0.85 -2.34
CA GLY A 318 -2.22 2.26 -2.06
C GLY A 318 -1.75 2.72 -0.69
N TYR A 319 -2.31 3.83 -0.29
CA TYR A 319 -2.01 4.50 0.97
C TYR A 319 -3.26 5.07 1.63
N VAL A 320 -3.27 5.15 2.97
CA VAL A 320 -4.29 5.92 3.68
C VAL A 320 -4.04 7.40 3.43
N TYR A 321 -5.04 8.10 2.89
CA TYR A 321 -4.93 9.53 2.63
C TYR A 321 -4.83 10.31 3.96
N ARG A 322 -3.74 11.06 4.12
CA ARG A 322 -3.45 11.90 5.28
C ARG A 322 -3.16 13.34 4.88
N GLY A 323 -3.33 13.65 3.60
CA GLY A 323 -3.22 15.00 3.08
C GLY A 323 -4.33 15.92 3.54
N SER A 324 -4.19 17.19 3.25
CA SER A 324 -5.17 18.23 3.61
C SER A 324 -5.91 18.80 2.41
N ALA A 325 -5.49 18.47 1.18
CA ALA A 325 -6.08 19.04 -0.03
C ALA A 325 -7.52 18.54 -0.29
N ILE A 326 -7.86 17.31 0.15
CA ILE A 326 -9.16 16.69 -0.08
C ILE A 326 -9.69 16.12 1.25
N ALA A 327 -10.39 16.97 2.02
CA ALA A 327 -10.87 16.60 3.35
C ALA A 327 -11.77 15.36 3.38
N SER A 328 -12.58 15.14 2.32
CA SER A 328 -13.49 13.98 2.21
C SER A 328 -12.75 12.63 2.07
N LEU A 329 -11.46 12.64 1.75
CA LEU A 329 -10.63 11.43 1.67
C LEU A 329 -9.83 11.14 2.96
N ALA A 330 -9.82 12.05 3.93
CA ALA A 330 -9.03 11.89 5.14
C ALA A 330 -9.35 10.56 5.86
N GLY A 331 -8.32 9.74 6.10
CA GLY A 331 -8.44 8.46 6.77
C GLY A 331 -8.89 7.28 5.89
N LYS A 332 -9.19 7.50 4.61
CA LYS A 332 -9.57 6.43 3.67
C LYS A 332 -8.34 5.85 2.99
N TYR A 333 -8.32 4.55 2.78
CA TYR A 333 -7.29 3.86 2.02
C TYR A 333 -7.56 4.03 0.53
N ILE A 334 -6.69 4.75 -0.16
CA ILE A 334 -6.78 4.99 -1.60
C ILE A 334 -5.99 3.90 -2.30
N TYR A 335 -6.64 3.17 -3.19
CA TYR A 335 -6.03 2.07 -3.93
C TYR A 335 -6.55 2.01 -5.36
N GLY A 336 -5.88 1.24 -6.21
CA GLY A 336 -6.29 1.07 -7.61
C GLY A 336 -5.97 -0.30 -8.16
N ASP A 337 -6.48 -0.56 -9.35
CA ASP A 337 -6.20 -1.76 -10.13
C ASP A 337 -5.34 -1.40 -11.36
N TYR A 338 -4.28 -2.17 -11.57
CA TYR A 338 -3.32 -1.95 -12.66
C TYR A 338 -3.98 -2.06 -14.04
N ALA A 339 -4.84 -3.05 -14.22
CA ALA A 339 -5.39 -3.38 -15.53
C ALA A 339 -6.58 -2.51 -15.91
N SER A 340 -7.51 -2.28 -14.99
CA SER A 340 -8.72 -1.49 -15.25
C SER A 340 -8.49 0.01 -15.21
N GLY A 341 -7.46 0.47 -14.49
CA GLY A 341 -7.21 1.89 -14.23
C GLY A 341 -8.20 2.53 -13.26
N ARG A 342 -8.98 1.74 -12.53
CA ARG A 342 -9.94 2.21 -11.52
C ARG A 342 -9.22 2.53 -10.22
N ILE A 343 -9.69 3.59 -9.54
CA ILE A 343 -9.17 4.04 -8.25
C ILE A 343 -10.35 4.16 -7.28
N TRP A 344 -10.19 3.62 -6.08
CA TRP A 344 -11.20 3.64 -5.02
C TRP A 344 -10.68 4.26 -3.73
N ALA A 345 -11.62 4.64 -2.88
CA ALA A 345 -11.41 5.00 -1.48
C ALA A 345 -12.14 3.99 -0.59
N LEU A 346 -11.39 3.19 0.16
CA LEU A 346 -11.90 2.25 1.15
C LEU A 346 -11.94 2.93 2.52
N GLU A 347 -13.12 3.06 3.09
CA GLU A 347 -13.34 3.59 4.43
C GLU A 347 -13.56 2.45 5.41
N LEU A 348 -12.81 2.46 6.50
CA LEU A 348 -12.91 1.47 7.57
C LEU A 348 -13.41 2.11 8.86
N ASP A 349 -14.30 1.41 9.58
CA ASP A 349 -14.65 1.65 10.97
C ASP A 349 -14.04 0.52 11.82
N GLY A 350 -13.07 0.87 12.68
CA GLY A 350 -12.19 -0.16 13.23
C GLY A 350 -11.48 -0.91 12.09
N ASN A 351 -11.62 -2.23 12.05
CA ASN A 351 -11.11 -3.08 10.97
C ASN A 351 -12.24 -3.60 10.04
N MET A 352 -13.43 -3.04 10.14
CA MET A 352 -14.56 -3.40 9.27
C MET A 352 -14.73 -2.41 8.14
N VAL A 353 -15.11 -2.91 6.98
CA VAL A 353 -15.43 -2.04 5.83
C VAL A 353 -16.71 -1.27 6.12
N LYS A 354 -16.63 0.06 6.08
CA LYS A 354 -17.77 0.96 6.14
C LYS A 354 -18.28 1.32 4.74
N ALA A 355 -17.36 1.63 3.83
CA ALA A 355 -17.67 1.95 2.43
C ALA A 355 -16.47 1.67 1.52
N ASN A 356 -16.77 1.35 0.25
CA ASN A 356 -15.77 1.33 -0.83
C ASN A 356 -16.32 2.15 -2.00
N THR A 357 -15.77 3.33 -2.22
CA THR A 357 -16.27 4.29 -3.20
C THR A 357 -15.34 4.35 -4.39
N LEU A 358 -15.85 4.10 -5.60
CA LEU A 358 -15.12 4.36 -6.83
C LEU A 358 -14.94 5.87 -6.99
N LEU A 359 -13.69 6.32 -7.04
CA LEU A 359 -13.36 7.73 -7.23
C LEU A 359 -13.30 8.10 -8.71
N MET A 360 -12.61 7.27 -9.50
CA MET A 360 -12.40 7.52 -10.92
C MET A 360 -11.89 6.28 -11.66
N LYS A 361 -11.87 6.38 -12.99
CA LYS A 361 -11.14 5.48 -13.88
C LYS A 361 -10.22 6.33 -14.75
N ILE A 362 -8.94 5.96 -14.85
CA ILE A 362 -7.98 6.60 -15.75
C ILE A 362 -7.77 5.74 -17.01
N SER A 363 -7.31 6.38 -18.07
CA SER A 363 -6.75 5.66 -19.22
C SER A 363 -5.29 5.28 -18.94
N GLY A 364 -4.97 3.99 -19.05
CA GLY A 364 -3.64 3.44 -18.76
C GLY A 364 -3.60 2.59 -17.50
N SER A 365 -2.41 2.14 -17.13
CA SER A 365 -2.20 1.18 -16.05
C SER A 365 -1.59 1.85 -14.81
N ILE A 366 -2.14 1.56 -13.64
CA ILE A 366 -1.67 2.13 -12.36
C ILE A 366 -0.65 1.17 -11.75
N SER A 367 0.64 1.46 -11.87
CA SER A 367 1.71 0.56 -11.40
C SER A 367 2.04 0.72 -9.92
N THR A 368 1.82 1.90 -9.36
CA THR A 368 2.16 2.19 -7.96
C THR A 368 1.39 3.40 -7.45
N PHE A 369 1.27 3.44 -6.13
CA PHE A 369 0.93 4.64 -5.38
C PHE A 369 2.13 5.08 -4.54
N GLY A 370 2.18 6.37 -4.20
CA GLY A 370 3.15 6.94 -3.28
C GLY A 370 2.51 8.04 -2.45
N GLN A 371 3.18 8.43 -1.38
CA GLN A 371 2.73 9.49 -0.50
C GLN A 371 3.88 10.47 -0.25
N ASP A 372 3.60 11.77 -0.27
CA ASP A 372 4.58 12.77 0.11
C ASP A 372 4.63 12.98 1.63
N SER A 373 5.54 13.82 2.09
CA SER A 373 5.74 14.13 3.51
C SER A 373 4.54 14.86 4.16
N LYS A 374 3.59 15.33 3.35
CA LYS A 374 2.35 15.99 3.81
C LYS A 374 1.15 15.05 3.80
N GLY A 375 1.33 13.80 3.36
CA GLY A 375 0.28 12.80 3.28
C GLY A 375 -0.59 12.88 2.02
N GLU A 376 -0.21 13.70 1.02
CA GLU A 376 -0.87 13.73 -0.28
C GLU A 376 -0.52 12.46 -1.07
N VAL A 377 -1.49 11.90 -1.78
CA VAL A 377 -1.35 10.64 -2.50
C VAL A 377 -1.13 10.89 -3.99
N TYR A 378 -0.10 10.23 -4.50
CA TYR A 378 0.29 10.21 -5.91
C TYR A 378 0.16 8.79 -6.46
N PHE A 379 0.04 8.68 -7.77
CA PHE A 379 0.09 7.38 -8.45
C PHE A 379 0.79 7.51 -9.82
N ALA A 380 1.39 6.42 -10.28
CA ALA A 380 2.05 6.38 -11.58
C ALA A 380 1.13 5.75 -12.63
N ASN A 381 0.98 6.45 -13.76
CA ASN A 381 0.44 5.87 -14.98
C ASN A 381 1.60 5.22 -15.74
N TYR A 382 1.68 3.89 -15.67
CA TYR A 382 2.79 3.12 -16.26
C TYR A 382 2.89 3.26 -17.77
N ALA A 383 1.74 3.39 -18.45
CA ALA A 383 1.68 3.41 -19.92
C ALA A 383 2.30 4.67 -20.52
N ASN A 384 2.13 5.83 -19.89
CA ASN A 384 2.62 7.11 -20.39
C ASN A 384 3.75 7.73 -19.54
N GLY A 385 4.13 7.08 -18.44
CA GLY A 385 5.21 7.52 -17.57
C GLY A 385 4.89 8.76 -16.72
N LYS A 386 3.63 9.13 -16.60
CA LYS A 386 3.22 10.31 -15.82
C LYS A 386 2.96 9.98 -14.36
N ILE A 387 3.30 10.92 -13.51
CA ILE A 387 2.96 10.87 -12.07
C ILE A 387 1.76 11.78 -11.85
N MET A 388 0.68 11.17 -11.45
CA MET A 388 -0.60 11.82 -11.18
C MET A 388 -0.80 12.01 -9.68
N LYS A 389 -1.61 12.98 -9.31
CA LYS A 389 -2.13 13.14 -7.94
C LYS A 389 -3.65 13.29 -7.95
N LEU A 390 -4.25 13.06 -6.79
CA LEU A 390 -5.67 13.35 -6.59
C LEU A 390 -5.87 14.87 -6.52
N GLY A 391 -6.93 15.34 -7.14
CA GLY A 391 -7.36 16.73 -7.10
C GLY A 391 -8.89 16.84 -7.09
N VAL A 392 -9.41 18.03 -6.99
CA VAL A 392 -10.85 18.34 -7.07
C VAL A 392 -11.09 19.40 -8.15
N ASN A 393 -12.14 19.21 -8.93
CA ASN A 393 -12.67 20.20 -9.89
C ASN A 393 -13.85 20.92 -9.29
#